data_04d21f8b8110f30f9ddf2396054bc793
#
_entry.id   04d21f8b8110f30f9ddf2396054bc793
#
_cell.length_a   1.000
_cell.length_b   1.000
_cell.length_c   1.000
_cell.angle_alpha   90.00
_cell.angle_beta   90.00
_cell.angle_gamma   90.00
#
_symmetry.space_group_name_H-M   'P 1'
#
loop_
_entity.id
_entity.type
_entity.pdbx_description
1 polymer ?
#
loop_
_entity_poly.entity_id
_entity_poly.type
_entity_poly.pdbx_seq_one_letter_code
_entity_poly.pdbx_strand_id
1 'polypeptide(L)'
;HRKPDGWTRFLDYSVLVPRAIPGLLAGLAFLWVFLFVPNWIETGLTDSGLPFANWIIERVVPSLRDLRSTIFSVWIAYTVVWLAYGLRLISAALLQVGPELEEAARSVGASRARTTRDVTVPLTRYGLLGAWLLIFLIFEREYSTGVYLLSPGTETIGSMLVSLWAGGAIDIVAALSFVNIVLVAVGLGIALR
;
A
#
# COMPACT_ATOMS: atom_id res chain seq x y z
N HIS A 1 1.82 18.30 21.22
CA HIS A 1 2.62 18.68 20.03
C HIS A 1 4.11 18.38 20.31
N ARG A 2 4.56 17.15 20.08
CA ARG A 2 6.00 16.88 20.02
C ARG A 2 6.54 17.56 18.75
N LYS A 3 7.51 18.44 18.89
CA LYS A 3 8.32 18.90 17.75
C LYS A 3 8.86 17.64 17.06
N PRO A 4 8.71 17.50 15.72
CA PRO A 4 9.25 16.36 15.04
C PRO A 4 10.75 16.33 15.24
N ASP A 5 11.23 15.24 15.82
CA ASP A 5 12.62 14.96 16.03
C ASP A 5 13.29 14.67 14.65
N GLY A 6 14.61 14.72 14.56
CA GLY A 6 15.34 14.50 13.31
C GLY A 6 15.02 13.15 12.66
N TRP A 7 14.83 12.11 13.46
CA TRP A 7 14.43 10.78 13.00
C TRP A 7 13.03 10.75 12.38
N THR A 8 12.07 11.41 13.00
CA THR A 8 10.70 11.53 12.46
C THR A 8 10.68 12.25 11.12
N ARG A 9 11.47 13.32 10.99
CA ARG A 9 11.62 14.02 9.69
C ARG A 9 12.26 13.15 8.63
N PHE A 10 13.31 12.40 8.98
CA PHE A 10 13.94 11.46 8.06
C PHE A 10 12.95 10.40 7.57
N LEU A 11 12.17 9.81 8.46
CA LEU A 11 11.14 8.86 8.09
C LEU A 11 10.06 9.48 7.20
N ASP A 12 9.60 10.69 7.52
CA ASP A 12 8.63 11.42 6.71
C ASP A 12 9.13 11.64 5.27
N TYR A 13 10.40 12.04 5.11
CA TYR A 13 11.00 12.19 3.78
C TYR A 13 11.20 10.85 3.08
N SER A 14 11.66 9.82 3.78
CA SER A 14 11.89 8.49 3.21
C SER A 14 10.60 7.88 2.62
N VAL A 15 9.47 8.11 3.28
CA VAL A 15 8.15 7.65 2.80
C VAL A 15 7.69 8.42 1.55
N LEU A 16 8.14 9.68 1.36
CA LEU A 16 7.79 10.49 0.19
C LEU A 16 8.57 10.10 -1.08
N VAL A 17 9.79 9.55 -0.92
CA VAL A 17 10.68 9.22 -2.06
C VAL A 17 10.01 8.29 -3.09
N PRO A 18 9.38 7.16 -2.72
CA PRO A 18 8.74 6.30 -3.72
C PRO A 18 7.66 7.00 -4.54
N ARG A 19 6.96 7.96 -3.93
CA ARG A 19 5.90 8.72 -4.62
C ARG A 19 6.43 9.77 -5.60
N ALA A 20 7.67 10.23 -5.41
CA ALA A 20 8.33 11.16 -6.34
C ALA A 20 8.78 10.48 -7.65
N ILE A 21 8.86 9.15 -7.65
CA ILE A 21 9.26 8.36 -8.81
C ILE A 21 8.02 8.11 -9.70
N PRO A 22 8.10 8.28 -11.04
CA PRO A 22 7.04 7.88 -11.94
C PRO A 22 6.63 6.41 -11.74
N GLY A 23 5.32 6.11 -11.74
CA GLY A 23 4.79 4.77 -11.42
C GLY A 23 5.43 3.65 -12.23
N LEU A 24 5.63 3.84 -13.54
CA LEU A 24 6.32 2.86 -14.40
C LEU A 24 7.74 2.56 -13.92
N LEU A 25 8.52 3.58 -13.55
CA LEU A 25 9.88 3.38 -13.04
C LEU A 25 9.88 2.71 -11.67
N ALA A 26 8.92 3.06 -10.82
CA ALA A 26 8.73 2.38 -9.54
C ALA A 26 8.41 0.90 -9.74
N GLY A 27 7.49 0.57 -10.66
CA GLY A 27 7.17 -0.82 -11.02
C GLY A 27 8.37 -1.60 -11.53
N LEU A 28 9.18 -0.99 -12.39
CA LEU A 28 10.42 -1.59 -12.87
C LEU A 28 11.42 -1.81 -11.72
N ALA A 29 11.57 -0.85 -10.82
CA ALA A 29 12.43 -1.00 -9.65
C ALA A 29 11.97 -2.17 -8.75
N PHE A 30 10.67 -2.31 -8.51
CA PHE A 30 10.14 -3.45 -7.77
C PHE A 30 10.37 -4.79 -8.49
N LEU A 31 10.20 -4.83 -9.80
CA LEU A 31 10.55 -6.02 -10.59
C LEU A 31 12.02 -6.41 -10.35
N TRP A 32 12.94 -5.44 -10.40
CA TRP A 32 14.35 -5.69 -10.15
C TRP A 32 14.61 -6.18 -8.72
N VAL A 33 13.94 -5.60 -7.73
CA VAL A 33 14.03 -6.08 -6.34
C VAL A 33 13.61 -7.55 -6.24
N PHE A 34 12.47 -7.93 -6.81
CA PHE A 34 11.98 -9.31 -6.77
C PHE A 34 12.85 -10.31 -7.57
N LEU A 35 13.56 -9.83 -8.60
CA LEU A 35 14.45 -10.68 -9.40
C LEU A 35 15.82 -10.84 -8.74
N PHE A 36 16.40 -9.77 -8.23
CA PHE A 36 17.81 -9.76 -7.81
C PHE A 36 18.03 -9.97 -6.34
N VAL A 37 17.12 -9.49 -5.47
CA VAL A 37 17.30 -9.64 -4.02
C VAL A 37 17.35 -11.10 -3.58
N PRO A 38 16.49 -12.01 -4.07
CA PRO A 38 16.62 -13.43 -3.73
C PRO A 38 17.98 -14.01 -4.10
N ASN A 39 18.50 -13.64 -5.29
CA ASN A 39 19.81 -14.11 -5.76
C ASN A 39 20.96 -13.53 -4.92
N TRP A 40 20.88 -12.26 -4.55
CA TRP A 40 21.90 -11.65 -3.66
C TRP A 40 21.90 -12.26 -2.28
N ILE A 41 20.73 -12.57 -1.72
CA ILE A 41 20.61 -13.28 -0.43
C ILE A 41 21.27 -14.67 -0.53
N GLU A 42 20.92 -15.42 -1.57
CA GLU A 42 21.47 -16.76 -1.81
C GLU A 42 23.00 -16.71 -1.94
N THR A 43 23.52 -15.87 -2.84
CA THR A 43 24.97 -15.74 -3.07
C THR A 43 25.70 -15.24 -1.82
N GLY A 44 25.16 -14.25 -1.13
CA GLY A 44 25.80 -13.69 0.08
C GLY A 44 25.80 -14.65 1.27
N LEU A 45 24.87 -15.60 1.32
CA LEU A 45 24.77 -16.56 2.40
C LEU A 45 25.50 -17.88 2.12
N THR A 46 25.70 -18.26 0.84
CA THR A 46 26.30 -19.53 0.45
C THR A 46 27.68 -19.75 1.10
N ASP A 47 28.50 -18.71 1.13
CA ASP A 47 29.87 -18.78 1.67
C ASP A 47 30.00 -18.12 3.05
N SER A 48 28.90 -17.77 3.70
CA SER A 48 28.92 -16.97 4.95
C SER A 48 29.34 -17.78 6.20
N GLY A 49 29.23 -19.12 6.14
CA GLY A 49 29.45 -20.00 7.31
C GLY A 49 28.44 -19.81 8.45
N LEU A 50 27.37 -19.02 8.25
CA LEU A 50 26.36 -18.78 9.27
C LEU A 50 25.47 -20.01 9.48
N PRO A 51 25.19 -20.43 10.72
CA PRO A 51 24.45 -21.67 11.01
C PRO A 51 23.01 -21.68 10.48
N PHE A 52 22.42 -20.51 10.22
CA PHE A 52 21.06 -20.38 9.68
C PHE A 52 21.02 -20.09 8.17
N ALA A 53 22.18 -19.97 7.50
CA ALA A 53 22.24 -19.62 6.08
C ALA A 53 21.48 -20.61 5.20
N ASN A 54 21.71 -21.91 5.39
CA ASN A 54 21.04 -22.97 4.62
C ASN A 54 19.51 -22.92 4.80
N TRP A 55 19.02 -22.66 6.01
CA TRP A 55 17.58 -22.51 6.25
C TRP A 55 16.98 -21.35 5.47
N ILE A 56 17.68 -20.19 5.40
CA ILE A 56 17.22 -19.05 4.60
C ILE A 56 17.23 -19.38 3.12
N ILE A 57 18.30 -19.98 2.62
CA ILE A 57 18.44 -20.37 1.21
C ILE A 57 17.35 -21.36 0.80
N GLU A 58 17.06 -22.37 1.64
CA GLU A 58 16.12 -23.42 1.30
C GLU A 58 14.65 -23.04 1.50
N ARG A 59 14.34 -22.11 2.40
CA ARG A 59 12.97 -21.78 2.77
C ARG A 59 12.54 -20.37 2.38
N VAL A 60 13.39 -19.37 2.60
CA VAL A 60 13.03 -17.98 2.38
C VAL A 60 13.24 -17.57 0.93
N VAL A 61 14.37 -17.94 0.33
CA VAL A 61 14.69 -17.54 -1.06
C VAL A 61 13.66 -18.06 -2.08
N PRO A 62 13.23 -19.33 -2.07
CA PRO A 62 12.18 -19.80 -2.98
C PRO A 62 10.86 -19.05 -2.76
N SER A 63 10.45 -18.83 -1.51
CA SER A 63 9.23 -18.10 -1.19
C SER A 63 9.26 -16.65 -1.69
N LEU A 64 10.41 -15.98 -1.66
CA LEU A 64 10.58 -14.65 -2.23
C LEU A 64 10.50 -14.66 -3.77
N ARG A 65 11.02 -15.70 -4.42
CA ARG A 65 10.90 -15.87 -5.87
C ARG A 65 9.46 -16.13 -6.30
N ASP A 66 8.75 -16.98 -5.56
CA ASP A 66 7.35 -17.29 -5.84
C ASP A 66 6.44 -16.09 -5.62
N LEU A 67 6.75 -15.25 -4.61
CA LEU A 67 6.01 -14.04 -4.30
C LEU A 67 5.87 -13.10 -5.51
N ARG A 68 6.89 -13.05 -6.38
CA ARG A 68 6.88 -12.22 -7.60
C ARG A 68 5.70 -12.53 -8.51
N SER A 69 5.33 -13.80 -8.65
CA SER A 69 4.27 -14.26 -9.54
C SER A 69 2.87 -14.20 -8.93
N THR A 70 2.75 -13.60 -7.74
CA THR A 70 1.48 -13.49 -7.03
C THR A 70 0.97 -12.04 -6.99
N ILE A 71 -0.32 -11.87 -6.72
CA ILE A 71 -0.93 -10.55 -6.54
C ILE A 71 -0.28 -9.76 -5.38
N PHE A 72 0.38 -10.44 -4.45
CA PHE A 72 1.06 -9.78 -3.33
C PHE A 72 2.24 -8.91 -3.77
N SER A 73 2.93 -9.25 -4.87
CA SER A 73 4.00 -8.41 -5.42
C SER A 73 3.45 -7.05 -5.88
N VAL A 74 2.30 -7.07 -6.56
CA VAL A 74 1.58 -5.86 -7.01
C VAL A 74 1.09 -5.06 -5.80
N TRP A 75 0.49 -5.75 -4.82
CA TRP A 75 0.00 -5.12 -3.60
C TRP A 75 1.11 -4.44 -2.80
N ILE A 76 2.28 -5.06 -2.65
CA ILE A 76 3.45 -4.46 -1.98
C ILE A 76 3.89 -3.21 -2.71
N ALA A 77 4.05 -3.28 -4.04
CA ALA A 77 4.46 -2.14 -4.85
C ALA A 77 3.50 -0.95 -4.72
N TYR A 78 2.19 -1.20 -4.84
CA TYR A 78 1.16 -0.17 -4.66
C TYR A 78 1.19 0.41 -3.23
N THR A 79 1.29 -0.45 -2.22
CA THR A 79 1.35 -0.01 -0.83
C THR A 79 2.54 0.93 -0.60
N VAL A 80 3.73 0.57 -1.05
CA VAL A 80 4.94 1.39 -0.85
C VAL A 80 4.84 2.72 -1.60
N VAL A 81 4.41 2.72 -2.86
CA VAL A 81 4.31 3.94 -3.68
C VAL A 81 3.26 4.90 -3.13
N TRP A 82 2.11 4.37 -2.65
CA TRP A 82 0.99 5.17 -2.18
C TRP A 82 0.96 5.39 -0.66
N LEU A 83 1.92 4.81 0.10
CA LEU A 83 2.02 4.92 1.55
C LEU A 83 2.06 6.37 2.03
N ALA A 84 2.85 7.21 1.38
CA ALA A 84 2.94 8.62 1.71
C ALA A 84 1.59 9.33 1.64
N TYR A 85 0.81 9.03 0.61
CA TYR A 85 -0.51 9.61 0.41
C TYR A 85 -1.50 9.14 1.48
N GLY A 86 -1.52 7.83 1.76
CA GLY A 86 -2.34 7.25 2.83
C GLY A 86 -2.01 7.84 4.20
N LEU A 87 -0.73 7.96 4.54
CA LEU A 87 -0.29 8.56 5.80
C LEU A 87 -0.70 10.04 5.92
N ARG A 88 -0.64 10.81 4.83
CA ARG A 88 -1.09 12.22 4.83
C ARG A 88 -2.59 12.34 5.08
N LEU A 89 -3.40 11.49 4.44
CA LEU A 89 -4.85 11.46 4.64
C LEU A 89 -5.22 11.08 6.08
N ILE A 90 -4.58 10.04 6.62
CA ILE A 90 -4.77 9.61 8.00
C ILE A 90 -4.34 10.71 8.98
N SER A 91 -3.17 11.34 8.74
CA SER A 91 -2.70 12.45 9.56
C SER A 91 -3.66 13.63 9.56
N ALA A 92 -4.22 13.98 8.40
CA ALA A 92 -5.23 15.03 8.30
C ALA A 92 -6.49 14.72 9.09
N ALA A 93 -6.96 13.46 9.08
CA ALA A 93 -8.09 13.02 9.89
C ALA A 93 -7.79 13.09 11.41
N LEU A 94 -6.59 12.68 11.82
CA LEU A 94 -6.17 12.72 13.23
C LEU A 94 -6.02 14.14 13.76
N LEU A 95 -5.58 15.09 12.93
CA LEU A 95 -5.45 16.50 13.31
C LEU A 95 -6.79 17.20 13.60
N GLN A 96 -7.90 16.61 13.20
CA GLN A 96 -9.24 17.13 13.51
C GLN A 96 -9.64 16.90 14.97
N VAL A 97 -8.97 15.98 15.68
CA VAL A 97 -9.18 15.75 17.11
C VAL A 97 -8.31 16.71 17.91
N GLY A 98 -8.95 17.58 18.69
CA GLY A 98 -8.23 18.50 19.55
C GLY A 98 -7.43 17.78 20.63
N PRO A 99 -6.22 18.25 20.97
CA PRO A 99 -5.38 17.65 22.00
C PRO A 99 -6.05 17.66 23.38
N GLU A 100 -6.99 18.59 23.61
CA GLU A 100 -7.72 18.74 24.87
C GLU A 100 -8.53 17.48 25.23
N LEU A 101 -9.08 16.80 24.22
CA LEU A 101 -9.84 15.56 24.42
C LEU A 101 -8.95 14.40 24.87
N GLU A 102 -7.74 14.33 24.33
CA GLU A 102 -6.76 13.34 24.76
C GLU A 102 -6.19 13.65 26.15
N GLU A 103 -6.00 14.93 26.48
CA GLU A 103 -5.55 15.37 27.79
C GLU A 103 -6.62 15.14 28.85
N ALA A 104 -7.89 15.40 28.55
CA ALA A 104 -9.02 15.11 29.43
C ALA A 104 -9.12 13.62 29.74
N ALA A 105 -8.98 12.74 28.73
CA ALA A 105 -8.99 11.30 28.96
C ALA A 105 -7.83 10.84 29.86
N ARG A 106 -6.65 11.43 29.69
CA ARG A 106 -5.47 11.11 30.52
C ARG A 106 -5.59 11.65 31.94
N SER A 107 -6.24 12.78 32.15
CA SER A 107 -6.45 13.35 33.50
C SER A 107 -7.33 12.47 34.38
N VAL A 108 -8.22 11.68 33.79
CA VAL A 108 -9.04 10.66 34.51
C VAL A 108 -8.38 9.27 34.53
N GLY A 109 -7.07 9.18 34.22
CA GLY A 109 -6.29 7.96 34.37
C GLY A 109 -6.31 7.01 33.14
N ALA A 110 -6.81 7.43 31.99
CA ALA A 110 -6.74 6.60 30.79
C ALA A 110 -5.31 6.42 30.29
N SER A 111 -4.91 5.19 30.00
CA SER A 111 -3.64 4.91 29.32
C SER A 111 -3.67 5.41 27.87
N ARG A 112 -2.48 5.58 27.25
CA ARG A 112 -2.38 6.00 25.84
C ARG A 112 -3.20 5.12 24.90
N ALA A 113 -3.10 3.80 25.04
CA ALA A 113 -3.84 2.84 24.24
C ALA A 113 -5.35 3.00 24.41
N ARG A 114 -5.82 3.21 25.65
CA ARG A 114 -7.22 3.44 25.96
C ARG A 114 -7.72 4.77 25.39
N THR A 115 -6.94 5.86 25.53
CA THR A 115 -7.26 7.16 24.92
C THR A 115 -7.40 7.05 23.40
N THR A 116 -6.44 6.38 22.73
CA THR A 116 -6.50 6.18 21.28
C THR A 116 -7.73 5.39 20.88
N ARG A 117 -8.02 4.27 21.57
CA ARG A 117 -9.14 3.37 21.23
C ARG A 117 -10.50 4.01 21.50
N ASP A 118 -10.67 4.67 22.65
CA ASP A 118 -11.98 5.08 23.16
C ASP A 118 -12.30 6.55 22.80
N VAL A 119 -11.30 7.36 22.44
CA VAL A 119 -11.46 8.78 22.07
C VAL A 119 -11.02 9.05 20.63
N THR A 120 -9.73 8.85 20.32
CA THR A 120 -9.17 9.28 19.03
C THR A 120 -9.78 8.52 17.85
N VAL A 121 -9.82 7.18 17.89
CA VAL A 121 -10.34 6.34 16.80
C VAL A 121 -11.83 6.57 16.54
N PRO A 122 -12.73 6.61 17.54
CA PRO A 122 -14.14 6.88 17.28
C PRO A 122 -14.41 8.27 16.69
N LEU A 123 -13.66 9.29 17.12
CA LEU A 123 -13.82 10.65 16.60
C LEU A 123 -13.28 10.81 15.17
N THR A 124 -12.25 10.06 14.80
CA THR A 124 -11.64 10.12 13.46
C THR A 124 -12.20 9.10 12.48
N ARG A 125 -13.09 8.22 12.88
CA ARG A 125 -13.56 7.05 12.09
C ARG A 125 -14.02 7.41 10.68
N TYR A 126 -14.76 8.49 10.52
CA TYR A 126 -15.24 8.91 9.19
C TYR A 126 -14.13 9.48 8.32
N GLY A 127 -13.16 10.20 8.92
CA GLY A 127 -11.96 10.65 8.21
C GLY A 127 -11.07 9.49 7.79
N LEU A 128 -10.91 8.48 8.66
CA LEU A 128 -10.16 7.26 8.34
C LEU A 128 -10.86 6.44 7.24
N LEU A 129 -12.19 6.33 7.31
CA LEU A 129 -12.97 5.67 6.27
C LEU A 129 -12.84 6.39 4.93
N GLY A 130 -12.94 7.73 4.92
CA GLY A 130 -12.73 8.55 3.73
C GLY A 130 -11.33 8.38 3.14
N ALA A 131 -10.29 8.34 3.98
CA ALA A 131 -8.92 8.08 3.56
C ALA A 131 -8.77 6.69 2.93
N TRP A 132 -9.35 5.66 3.56
CA TRP A 132 -9.34 4.30 3.02
C TRP A 132 -10.06 4.20 1.68
N LEU A 133 -11.26 4.77 1.56
CA LEU A 133 -12.04 4.79 0.33
C LEU A 133 -11.27 5.46 -0.82
N LEU A 134 -10.61 6.57 -0.53
CA LEU A 134 -9.85 7.30 -1.54
C LEU A 134 -8.64 6.49 -2.03
N ILE A 135 -7.91 5.82 -1.13
CA ILE A 135 -6.83 4.90 -1.50
C ILE A 135 -7.36 3.70 -2.28
N PHE A 136 -8.50 3.13 -1.87
CA PHE A 136 -9.15 2.05 -2.58
C PHE A 136 -9.49 2.43 -4.04
N LEU A 137 -10.08 3.61 -4.26
CA LEU A 137 -10.40 4.13 -5.59
C LEU A 137 -9.16 4.37 -6.45
N ILE A 138 -8.03 4.71 -5.84
CA ILE A 138 -6.75 4.84 -6.54
C ILE A 138 -6.22 3.47 -6.95
N PHE A 139 -6.18 2.52 -6.01
CA PHE A 139 -5.62 1.17 -6.25
C PHE A 139 -6.41 0.40 -7.29
N GLU A 140 -7.72 0.56 -7.28
CA GLU A 140 -8.63 -0.14 -8.17
C GLU A 140 -8.31 0.10 -9.66
N ARG A 141 -7.91 1.32 -10.02
CA ARG A 141 -7.56 1.70 -11.40
C ARG A 141 -6.07 1.94 -11.63
N GLU A 142 -5.22 1.67 -10.61
CA GLU A 142 -3.78 1.81 -10.78
C GLU A 142 -3.25 0.73 -11.73
N TYR A 143 -2.53 1.16 -12.76
CA TYR A 143 -1.92 0.29 -13.75
C TYR A 143 -0.42 0.45 -13.81
N SER A 144 0.06 1.70 -13.74
CA SER A 144 1.44 2.04 -14.11
C SER A 144 2.49 1.39 -13.21
N THR A 145 2.23 1.33 -11.90
CA THR A 145 3.15 0.70 -10.94
C THR A 145 3.13 -0.82 -11.03
N GLY A 146 1.98 -1.42 -11.39
CA GLY A 146 1.80 -2.87 -11.44
C GLY A 146 2.26 -3.54 -12.71
N VAL A 147 2.36 -2.81 -13.82
CA VAL A 147 2.48 -3.38 -15.17
C VAL A 147 3.61 -4.40 -15.35
N TYR A 148 4.76 -4.20 -14.70
CA TYR A 148 5.91 -5.11 -14.77
C TYR A 148 5.85 -6.28 -13.77
N LEU A 149 4.90 -6.24 -12.84
CA LEU A 149 4.73 -7.26 -11.80
C LEU A 149 3.60 -8.23 -12.12
N LEU A 150 2.75 -7.88 -13.09
CA LEU A 150 1.62 -8.72 -13.49
C LEU A 150 2.10 -10.07 -14.03
N SER A 151 1.38 -11.11 -13.65
CA SER A 151 1.55 -12.49 -14.10
C SER A 151 0.17 -13.06 -14.44
N PRO A 152 0.06 -14.13 -15.22
CA PRO A 152 -1.21 -14.75 -15.49
C PRO A 152 -1.99 -15.06 -14.20
N GLY A 153 -3.22 -14.56 -14.10
CA GLY A 153 -4.08 -14.68 -12.91
C GLY A 153 -3.87 -13.60 -11.84
N THR A 154 -3.04 -12.57 -12.10
CA THR A 154 -2.84 -11.42 -11.20
C THR A 154 -3.25 -10.10 -11.85
N GLU A 155 -4.04 -10.16 -12.91
CA GLU A 155 -4.53 -8.99 -13.63
C GLU A 155 -5.38 -8.12 -12.71
N THR A 156 -5.14 -6.81 -12.77
CA THR A 156 -5.97 -5.80 -12.12
C THR A 156 -7.00 -5.24 -13.10
N ILE A 157 -8.06 -4.62 -12.60
CA ILE A 157 -9.07 -3.98 -13.47
C ILE A 157 -8.41 -2.95 -14.38
N GLY A 158 -7.49 -2.12 -13.82
CA GLY A 158 -6.72 -1.17 -14.62
C GLY A 158 -5.91 -1.80 -15.73
N SER A 159 -5.24 -2.93 -15.46
CA SER A 159 -4.45 -3.64 -16.49
C SER A 159 -5.33 -4.29 -17.55
N MET A 160 -6.46 -4.86 -17.18
CA MET A 160 -7.43 -5.43 -18.12
C MET A 160 -7.99 -4.35 -19.05
N LEU A 161 -8.40 -3.20 -18.52
CA LEU A 161 -8.92 -2.10 -19.34
C LEU A 161 -7.89 -1.63 -20.37
N VAL A 162 -6.62 -1.44 -19.97
CA VAL A 162 -5.55 -1.03 -20.88
C VAL A 162 -5.27 -2.10 -21.94
N SER A 163 -5.20 -3.36 -21.56
CA SER A 163 -4.95 -4.48 -22.47
C SER A 163 -6.06 -4.63 -23.50
N LEU A 164 -7.31 -4.60 -23.08
CA LEU A 164 -8.50 -4.70 -23.96
C LEU A 164 -8.58 -3.49 -24.89
N TRP A 165 -8.30 -2.28 -24.40
CA TRP A 165 -8.28 -1.08 -25.21
C TRP A 165 -7.17 -1.14 -26.27
N ALA A 166 -5.95 -1.56 -25.91
CA ALA A 166 -4.85 -1.74 -26.82
C ALA A 166 -5.13 -2.83 -27.88
N GLY A 167 -5.91 -3.85 -27.52
CA GLY A 167 -6.39 -4.90 -28.43
C GLY A 167 -7.56 -4.48 -29.33
N GLY A 168 -8.11 -3.26 -29.19
CA GLY A 168 -9.21 -2.74 -30.00
C GLY A 168 -10.59 -3.24 -29.57
N ALA A 169 -10.72 -3.92 -28.42
CA ALA A 169 -11.98 -4.48 -27.93
C ALA A 169 -12.81 -3.40 -27.21
N ILE A 170 -13.19 -2.34 -27.90
CA ILE A 170 -13.83 -1.14 -27.32
C ILE A 170 -15.15 -1.47 -26.62
N ASP A 171 -15.94 -2.38 -27.18
CA ASP A 171 -17.23 -2.79 -26.59
C ASP A 171 -17.03 -3.47 -25.22
N ILE A 172 -16.01 -4.32 -25.10
CA ILE A 172 -15.68 -5.00 -23.85
C ILE A 172 -15.11 -3.99 -22.83
N VAL A 173 -14.29 -3.04 -23.28
CA VAL A 173 -13.79 -1.94 -22.42
C VAL A 173 -14.97 -1.14 -21.86
N ALA A 174 -15.93 -0.78 -22.70
CA ALA A 174 -17.13 -0.03 -22.26
C ALA A 174 -17.94 -0.84 -21.24
N ALA A 175 -18.19 -2.13 -21.50
CA ALA A 175 -18.92 -3.01 -20.60
C ALA A 175 -18.20 -3.18 -19.26
N LEU A 176 -16.89 -3.44 -19.27
CA LEU A 176 -16.08 -3.59 -18.06
C LEU A 176 -16.03 -2.28 -17.25
N SER A 177 -15.89 -1.13 -17.93
CA SER A 177 -15.92 0.18 -17.30
C SER A 177 -17.25 0.47 -16.62
N PHE A 178 -18.37 0.09 -17.26
CA PHE A 178 -19.68 0.25 -16.67
C PHE A 178 -19.85 -0.61 -15.41
N VAL A 179 -19.48 -1.91 -15.50
CA VAL A 179 -19.51 -2.81 -14.33
C VAL A 179 -18.67 -2.27 -13.20
N ASN A 180 -17.48 -1.74 -13.52
CA ASN A 180 -16.59 -1.14 -12.55
C ASN A 180 -17.20 0.08 -11.85
N ILE A 181 -17.81 1.00 -12.59
CA ILE A 181 -18.51 2.16 -12.03
C ILE A 181 -19.62 1.72 -11.08
N VAL A 182 -20.41 0.72 -11.46
CA VAL A 182 -21.48 0.18 -10.60
C VAL A 182 -20.91 -0.44 -9.32
N LEU A 183 -19.85 -1.24 -9.43
CA LEU A 183 -19.18 -1.87 -8.29
C LEU A 183 -18.66 -0.81 -7.30
N VAL A 184 -17.97 0.21 -7.81
CA VAL A 184 -17.45 1.31 -7.00
C VAL A 184 -18.59 2.11 -6.35
N ALA A 185 -19.65 2.43 -7.11
CA ALA A 185 -20.80 3.16 -6.58
C ALA A 185 -21.53 2.39 -5.46
N VAL A 186 -21.69 1.08 -5.63
CA VAL A 186 -22.27 0.21 -4.61
C VAL A 186 -21.38 0.12 -3.38
N GLY A 187 -20.07 -0.08 -3.57
CA GLY A 187 -19.08 -0.12 -2.49
C GLY A 187 -19.07 1.18 -1.66
N LEU A 188 -19.07 2.32 -2.34
CA LEU A 188 -19.17 3.64 -1.69
C LEU A 188 -20.50 3.80 -0.95
N GLY A 189 -21.62 3.40 -1.56
CA GLY A 189 -22.93 3.48 -0.94
C GLY A 189 -23.07 2.64 0.33
N ILE A 190 -22.41 1.48 0.39
CA ILE A 190 -22.34 0.63 1.59
C ILE A 190 -21.44 1.25 2.66
N ALA A 191 -20.28 1.76 2.26
CA ALA A 191 -19.30 2.29 3.20
C ALA A 191 -19.71 3.63 3.84
N LEU A 192 -20.62 4.39 3.20
CA LEU A 192 -21.13 5.68 3.70
C LEU A 192 -22.40 5.57 4.55
N ARG A 193 -22.94 4.37 4.74
CA ARG A 193 -24.04 4.09 5.67
C ARG A 193 -23.54 3.80 7.09
#